data_3252dc287ca2d328dc8dc9b0752af38c
#
_entry.id   3252dc287ca2d328dc8dc9b0752af38c
#
_cell.length_a   1.000
_cell.length_b   1.000
_cell.length_c   1.000
_cell.angle_alpha   90.00
_cell.angle_beta   90.00
_cell.angle_gamma   90.00
#
_symmetry.space_group_name_H-M   'P 1'
#
loop_
_entity.id
_entity.type
_entity.pdbx_description
1 polymer ?
#
loop_
_entity_poly.entity_id
_entity_poly.type
_entity_poly.pdbx_seq_one_letter_code
_entity_poly.pdbx_strand_id
1 'polypeptide(L)'
;MKWLPASLLALALAAHAAEVHVPPGAAVATFAGGCFWCMEQPFDEIPGVIDTISGYTGGNKVNPTYEQVSSGTTGHAEAVQVVYDPKKVSYEKLLDVFWLNIDPTVRNRQFCDTGTQYRTAIFYHDELQRKAADASLAALQKSKPFKEAIVTPIEMAGPFYPAEDYHQNFYRTNPVRYQLYRKGCGRDARLKELWGSRAGH
;
A
#
# COMPACT_ATOMS: atom_id res chain seq x y z
N MET A 1 -7.79 21.74 60.61
CA MET A 1 -7.39 20.71 59.68
C MET A 1 -7.79 21.16 58.26
N LYS A 2 -6.82 21.62 57.44
CA LYS A 2 -7.05 22.07 56.07
C LYS A 2 -6.67 20.93 55.11
N TRP A 3 -7.62 20.44 54.38
CA TRP A 3 -7.38 19.41 53.35
C TRP A 3 -6.95 20.12 52.07
N LEU A 4 -5.79 19.79 51.54
CA LEU A 4 -5.28 20.19 50.22
C LEU A 4 -5.77 19.13 49.21
N PRO A 5 -6.33 19.53 48.05
CA PRO A 5 -6.65 18.58 47.02
C PRO A 5 -5.37 18.20 46.25
N ALA A 6 -5.10 16.91 46.15
CA ALA A 6 -4.07 16.39 45.30
C ALA A 6 -4.53 16.42 43.83
N SER A 7 -3.96 17.31 43.04
CA SER A 7 -4.17 17.37 41.59
C SER A 7 -3.41 16.22 40.92
N LEU A 8 -4.14 15.20 40.48
CA LEU A 8 -3.59 14.17 39.59
C LEU A 8 -3.39 14.76 38.19
N LEU A 9 -2.13 15.01 37.85
CA LEU A 9 -1.71 15.38 36.50
C LEU A 9 -1.74 14.11 35.64
N ALA A 10 -2.78 13.89 34.85
CA ALA A 10 -2.82 12.82 33.85
C ALA A 10 -1.87 13.19 32.70
N LEU A 11 -0.70 12.55 32.65
CA LEU A 11 0.14 12.58 31.47
C LEU A 11 -0.59 11.80 30.36
N ALA A 12 -1.17 12.53 29.40
CA ALA A 12 -1.59 11.94 28.14
C ALA A 12 -0.34 11.57 27.32
N LEU A 13 0.02 10.29 27.28
CA LEU A 13 0.95 9.79 26.28
C LEU A 13 0.25 9.96 24.92
N ALA A 14 0.65 10.99 24.16
CA ALA A 14 0.35 11.07 22.76
C ALA A 14 1.12 9.93 22.07
N ALA A 15 0.42 8.88 21.67
CA ALA A 15 0.96 7.88 20.74
C ALA A 15 1.26 8.60 19.43
N HIS A 16 2.50 8.94 19.20
CA HIS A 16 2.95 9.43 17.90
C HIS A 16 2.92 8.23 16.96
N ALA A 17 2.16 8.35 15.86
CA ALA A 17 2.35 7.46 14.73
C ALA A 17 3.85 7.52 14.37
N ALA A 18 4.51 6.37 14.26
CA ALA A 18 5.92 6.32 13.87
C ALA A 18 6.06 7.02 12.51
N GLU A 19 6.80 8.10 12.48
CA GLU A 19 7.02 8.85 11.24
C GLU A 19 7.93 8.01 10.34
N VAL A 20 7.49 7.76 9.10
CA VAL A 20 8.30 7.01 8.14
C VAL A 20 9.59 7.78 7.87
N HIS A 21 10.73 7.14 8.15
CA HIS A 21 12.03 7.76 7.93
C HIS A 21 12.36 7.82 6.43
N VAL A 22 12.39 9.02 5.87
CA VAL A 22 12.79 9.25 4.47
C VAL A 22 14.20 9.87 4.47
N PRO A 23 15.23 9.14 4.01
CA PRO A 23 16.58 9.66 3.92
C PRO A 23 16.68 10.89 3.01
N PRO A 24 17.65 11.81 3.24
CA PRO A 24 17.87 12.95 2.37
C PRO A 24 18.08 12.55 0.90
N GLY A 25 17.30 13.14 -0.01
CA GLY A 25 17.36 12.84 -1.45
C GLY A 25 16.58 11.62 -1.90
N ALA A 26 15.98 10.86 -0.99
CA ALA A 26 15.01 9.84 -1.33
C ALA A 26 13.62 10.44 -1.62
N ALA A 27 12.82 9.72 -2.37
CA ALA A 27 11.43 10.05 -2.68
C ALA A 27 10.49 8.96 -2.13
N VAL A 28 9.21 9.27 -2.08
CA VAL A 28 8.16 8.38 -1.57
C VAL A 28 7.10 8.15 -2.63
N ALA A 29 6.65 6.90 -2.75
CA ALA A 29 5.48 6.51 -3.55
C ALA A 29 4.53 5.69 -2.66
N THR A 30 3.21 5.77 -2.88
CA THR A 30 2.24 5.03 -2.06
C THR A 30 1.22 4.32 -2.94
N PHE A 31 1.06 3.01 -2.73
CA PHE A 31 0.21 2.14 -3.53
C PHE A 31 -0.66 1.24 -2.65
N ALA A 32 -1.94 1.15 -2.98
CA ALA A 32 -2.85 0.14 -2.44
C ALA A 32 -3.11 -0.94 -3.50
N GLY A 33 -2.85 -2.19 -3.19
CA GLY A 33 -2.95 -3.32 -4.13
C GLY A 33 -3.56 -4.58 -3.52
N GLY A 34 -4.51 -4.43 -2.60
CA GLY A 34 -5.03 -5.51 -1.76
C GLY A 34 -4.16 -5.74 -0.55
N CYS A 35 -4.05 -6.98 -0.08
CA CYS A 35 -3.24 -7.32 1.08
C CYS A 35 -1.79 -6.82 0.91
N PHE A 36 -1.36 -5.96 1.82
CA PHE A 36 -0.02 -5.34 1.79
C PHE A 36 1.12 -6.36 1.91
N TRP A 37 0.92 -7.52 2.58
CA TRP A 37 1.93 -8.59 2.60
C TRP A 37 2.37 -9.03 1.20
N CYS A 38 1.43 -8.98 0.23
CA CYS A 38 1.70 -9.36 -1.15
C CYS A 38 2.27 -8.22 -2.00
N MET A 39 2.18 -7.00 -1.50
CA MET A 39 2.65 -5.81 -2.23
C MET A 39 4.05 -5.35 -1.80
N GLU A 40 4.55 -5.72 -0.62
CA GLU A 40 5.91 -5.37 -0.19
C GLU A 40 6.97 -6.03 -1.08
N GLN A 41 6.94 -7.35 -1.21
CA GLN A 41 7.98 -8.10 -1.93
C GLN A 41 8.27 -7.59 -3.34
N PRO A 42 7.27 -7.35 -4.23
CA PRO A 42 7.52 -6.85 -5.57
C PRO A 42 8.27 -5.50 -5.62
N PHE A 43 8.09 -4.65 -4.63
CA PHE A 43 8.81 -3.38 -4.54
C PHE A 43 10.19 -3.54 -3.93
N ASP A 44 10.33 -4.33 -2.88
CA ASP A 44 11.60 -4.58 -2.19
C ASP A 44 12.67 -5.18 -3.10
N GLU A 45 12.27 -5.94 -4.12
CA GLU A 45 13.16 -6.57 -5.08
C GLU A 45 13.66 -5.60 -6.17
N ILE A 46 13.17 -4.33 -6.19
CA ILE A 46 13.58 -3.35 -7.19
C ILE A 46 14.87 -2.65 -6.76
N PRO A 47 15.96 -2.73 -7.54
CA PRO A 47 17.18 -1.99 -7.27
C PRO A 47 16.90 -0.47 -7.24
N GLY A 48 17.20 0.16 -6.11
CA GLY A 48 16.92 1.58 -5.89
C GLY A 48 15.77 1.84 -4.92
N VAL A 49 14.94 0.84 -4.60
CA VAL A 49 14.07 0.88 -3.43
C VAL A 49 14.92 0.76 -2.18
N ILE A 50 14.69 1.63 -1.23
CA ILE A 50 15.43 1.74 0.04
C ILE A 50 14.68 1.01 1.15
N ASP A 51 13.35 1.20 1.18
CA ASP A 51 12.49 0.60 2.19
C ASP A 51 11.04 0.52 1.69
N THR A 52 10.27 -0.41 2.24
CA THR A 52 8.82 -0.51 2.04
C THR A 52 8.14 -0.62 3.38
N ILE A 53 7.08 0.14 3.57
CA ILE A 53 6.33 0.19 4.82
C ILE A 53 4.88 -0.18 4.54
N SER A 54 4.43 -1.30 5.09
CA SER A 54 3.01 -1.65 5.11
C SER A 54 2.24 -0.72 6.04
N GLY A 55 1.06 -0.27 5.63
CA GLY A 55 0.27 0.67 6.42
C GLY A 55 -1.12 0.93 5.87
N TYR A 56 -1.72 2.01 6.33
CA TYR A 56 -3.10 2.39 6.08
C TYR A 56 -3.19 3.83 5.60
N THR A 57 -3.96 4.09 4.53
CA THR A 57 -4.18 5.45 4.02
C THR A 57 -5.49 5.56 3.24
N GLY A 58 -5.89 6.78 2.90
CA GLY A 58 -7.08 7.06 2.11
C GLY A 58 -8.40 6.98 2.88
N GLY A 59 -8.36 6.84 4.20
CA GLY A 59 -9.52 6.85 5.09
C GLY A 59 -9.53 8.06 6.03
N ASN A 60 -10.53 8.11 6.91
CA ASN A 60 -10.75 9.25 7.81
C ASN A 60 -10.39 8.96 9.28
N LYS A 61 -10.15 7.70 9.64
CA LYS A 61 -9.84 7.33 11.01
C LYS A 61 -8.39 7.71 11.33
N VAL A 62 -8.20 8.54 12.36
CA VAL A 62 -6.87 8.91 12.86
C VAL A 62 -6.31 7.74 13.68
N ASN A 63 -5.04 7.38 13.45
CA ASN A 63 -4.32 6.30 14.12
C ASN A 63 -5.15 4.99 14.18
N PRO A 64 -5.54 4.43 13.02
CA PRO A 64 -6.33 3.20 13.01
C PRO A 64 -5.48 2.01 13.44
N THR A 65 -6.12 1.01 14.07
CA THR A 65 -5.50 -0.31 14.30
C THR A 65 -5.85 -1.26 13.16
N TYR A 66 -5.11 -2.36 13.05
CA TYR A 66 -5.39 -3.42 12.06
C TYR A 66 -6.83 -3.93 12.17
N GLU A 67 -7.32 -4.20 13.38
CA GLU A 67 -8.68 -4.69 13.59
C GLU A 67 -9.73 -3.69 13.09
N GLN A 68 -9.49 -2.40 13.26
CA GLN A 68 -10.39 -1.36 12.77
C GLN A 68 -10.38 -1.27 11.25
N VAL A 69 -9.19 -1.36 10.61
CA VAL A 69 -9.10 -1.34 9.15
C VAL A 69 -9.69 -2.60 8.54
N SER A 70 -9.34 -3.77 9.07
CA SER A 70 -9.82 -5.06 8.58
C SER A 70 -11.35 -5.23 8.72
N SER A 71 -11.98 -4.51 9.68
CA SER A 71 -13.44 -4.44 9.78
C SER A 71 -14.11 -3.65 8.65
N GLY A 72 -13.34 -2.91 7.83
CA GLY A 72 -13.85 -2.12 6.71
C GLY A 72 -14.54 -0.80 7.10
N THR A 73 -14.47 -0.38 8.38
CA THR A 73 -15.21 0.79 8.89
C THR A 73 -14.43 2.09 8.89
N THR A 74 -13.11 2.06 8.64
CA THR A 74 -12.23 3.23 8.73
C THR A 74 -12.14 4.06 7.45
N GLY A 75 -12.54 3.46 6.31
CA GLY A 75 -12.32 4.02 4.97
C GLY A 75 -10.88 3.88 4.47
N HIS A 76 -9.94 3.45 5.30
CA HIS A 76 -8.55 3.20 4.86
C HIS A 76 -8.45 1.99 3.92
N ALA A 77 -7.47 2.07 3.01
CA ALA A 77 -6.95 0.92 2.31
C ALA A 77 -5.68 0.41 2.99
N GLU A 78 -5.45 -0.90 2.94
CA GLU A 78 -4.12 -1.45 3.10
C GLU A 78 -3.24 -0.96 1.95
N ALA A 79 -2.10 -0.39 2.28
CA ALA A 79 -1.19 0.22 1.30
C ALA A 79 0.26 -0.05 1.66
N VAL A 80 1.13 0.07 0.67
CA VAL A 80 2.57 0.07 0.86
C VAL A 80 3.11 1.44 0.47
N GLN A 81 3.87 2.04 1.39
CA GLN A 81 4.66 3.22 1.12
C GLN A 81 6.09 2.79 0.75
N VAL A 82 6.54 3.19 -0.42
CA VAL A 82 7.83 2.82 -1.01
C VAL A 82 8.76 4.02 -0.91
N VAL A 83 9.85 3.90 -0.15
CA VAL A 83 10.94 4.88 -0.08
C VAL A 83 12.00 4.47 -1.11
N TYR A 84 12.35 5.34 -2.04
CA TYR A 84 13.24 4.99 -3.14
C TYR A 84 14.25 6.10 -3.49
N ASP A 85 15.36 5.73 -4.09
CA ASP A 85 16.36 6.64 -4.64
C ASP A 85 15.96 7.00 -6.10
N PRO A 86 15.48 8.22 -6.37
CA PRO A 86 15.02 8.60 -7.71
C PRO A 86 16.13 8.67 -8.75
N LYS A 87 17.40 8.57 -8.33
CA LYS A 87 18.55 8.47 -9.24
C LYS A 87 18.80 7.03 -9.72
N LYS A 88 18.22 6.03 -9.02
CA LYS A 88 18.40 4.61 -9.32
C LYS A 88 17.16 3.96 -9.92
N VAL A 89 15.98 4.38 -9.47
CA VAL A 89 14.70 3.90 -9.97
C VAL A 89 13.73 5.05 -10.15
N SER A 90 13.00 5.09 -11.25
CA SER A 90 11.99 6.13 -11.50
C SER A 90 10.64 5.76 -10.91
N TYR A 91 9.78 6.76 -10.69
CA TYR A 91 8.40 6.56 -10.25
C TYR A 91 7.59 5.76 -11.28
N GLU A 92 7.83 5.97 -12.58
CA GLU A 92 7.20 5.21 -13.67
C GLU A 92 7.53 3.71 -13.57
N LYS A 93 8.76 3.36 -13.19
CA LYS A 93 9.12 1.96 -12.96
C LYS A 93 8.34 1.35 -11.80
N LEU A 94 8.10 2.11 -10.73
CA LEU A 94 7.27 1.66 -9.61
C LEU A 94 5.80 1.50 -10.02
N LEU A 95 5.29 2.39 -10.88
CA LEU A 95 3.95 2.25 -11.48
C LEU A 95 3.82 0.96 -12.31
N ASP A 96 4.85 0.62 -13.11
CA ASP A 96 4.86 -0.64 -13.87
C ASP A 96 4.78 -1.86 -12.95
N VAL A 97 5.57 -1.85 -11.86
CA VAL A 97 5.54 -2.92 -10.85
C VAL A 97 4.17 -3.00 -10.19
N PHE A 98 3.58 -1.87 -9.81
CA PHE A 98 2.25 -1.81 -9.23
C PHE A 98 1.20 -2.46 -10.14
N TRP A 99 1.11 -2.01 -11.41
CA TRP A 99 0.10 -2.51 -12.36
C TRP A 99 0.20 -4.02 -12.57
N LEU A 100 1.40 -4.55 -12.70
CA LEU A 100 1.63 -5.98 -12.96
C LEU A 100 1.39 -6.88 -11.74
N ASN A 101 1.21 -6.29 -10.56
CA ASN A 101 0.96 -7.01 -9.30
C ASN A 101 -0.47 -6.88 -8.77
N ILE A 102 -1.39 -6.29 -9.53
CA ILE A 102 -2.80 -6.14 -9.14
C ILE A 102 -3.76 -6.67 -10.21
N ASP A 103 -5.00 -6.94 -9.79
CA ASP A 103 -6.15 -6.99 -10.69
C ASP A 103 -6.79 -5.59 -10.74
N PRO A 104 -6.57 -4.79 -11.78
CA PRO A 104 -7.08 -3.43 -11.85
C PRO A 104 -8.55 -3.37 -12.28
N THR A 105 -9.20 -4.53 -12.51
CA THR A 105 -10.55 -4.62 -13.09
C THR A 105 -11.65 -4.75 -12.03
N VAL A 106 -11.28 -4.93 -10.76
CA VAL A 106 -12.22 -5.19 -9.66
C VAL A 106 -12.24 -4.05 -8.65
N ARG A 107 -13.44 -3.76 -8.09
CA ARG A 107 -13.61 -2.73 -7.05
C ARG A 107 -13.70 -3.36 -5.68
N ASN A 108 -13.12 -2.68 -4.67
CA ASN A 108 -13.24 -3.05 -3.26
C ASN A 108 -12.90 -4.52 -2.97
N ARG A 109 -11.94 -5.06 -3.69
CA ARG A 109 -11.40 -6.41 -3.49
C ARG A 109 -10.10 -6.58 -4.25
N GLN A 110 -9.30 -7.55 -3.83
CA GLN A 110 -8.20 -8.11 -4.62
C GLN A 110 -8.11 -9.61 -4.33
N PHE A 111 -8.17 -10.41 -5.38
CA PHE A 111 -8.10 -11.87 -5.33
C PHE A 111 -9.13 -12.46 -4.35
N CYS A 112 -8.72 -13.07 -3.23
CA CYS A 112 -9.61 -13.63 -2.23
C CYS A 112 -10.11 -12.59 -1.21
N ASP A 113 -9.45 -11.44 -1.08
CA ASP A 113 -9.78 -10.43 -0.09
C ASP A 113 -10.89 -9.52 -0.59
N THR A 114 -11.94 -9.37 0.20
CA THR A 114 -13.12 -8.56 -0.13
C THR A 114 -13.32 -7.48 0.92
N GLY A 115 -13.53 -6.25 0.48
CA GLY A 115 -13.77 -5.07 1.31
C GLY A 115 -13.04 -3.84 0.76
N THR A 116 -13.50 -2.64 1.16
CA THR A 116 -12.90 -1.36 0.73
C THR A 116 -11.46 -1.22 1.14
N GLN A 117 -11.05 -1.89 2.22
CA GLN A 117 -9.67 -1.93 2.71
C GLN A 117 -8.72 -2.67 1.76
N TYR A 118 -9.23 -3.50 0.85
CA TYR A 118 -8.46 -4.21 -0.17
C TYR A 118 -8.63 -3.64 -1.58
N ARG A 119 -9.12 -2.39 -1.69
CA ARG A 119 -9.21 -1.71 -2.99
C ARG A 119 -7.83 -1.40 -3.56
N THR A 120 -7.75 -1.28 -4.87
CA THR A 120 -6.57 -0.72 -5.54
C THR A 120 -6.65 0.80 -5.56
N ALA A 121 -5.50 1.47 -5.39
CA ALA A 121 -5.36 2.90 -5.60
C ALA A 121 -3.89 3.29 -5.79
N ILE A 122 -3.64 4.38 -6.52
CA ILE A 122 -2.36 5.07 -6.57
C ILE A 122 -2.54 6.38 -5.81
N PHE A 123 -1.74 6.60 -4.75
CA PHE A 123 -1.76 7.83 -3.96
C PHE A 123 -0.55 8.70 -4.33
N TYR A 124 -0.78 9.77 -5.10
CA TYR A 124 0.27 10.67 -5.53
C TYR A 124 0.61 11.71 -4.45
N HIS A 125 1.89 12.01 -4.29
CA HIS A 125 2.40 12.97 -3.30
C HIS A 125 2.59 14.38 -3.88
N ASP A 126 2.73 14.49 -5.21
CA ASP A 126 2.91 15.75 -5.90
C ASP A 126 2.36 15.71 -7.34
N GLU A 127 2.39 16.85 -8.01
CA GLU A 127 1.89 16.98 -9.38
C GLU A 127 2.72 16.24 -10.44
N LEU A 128 4.00 15.95 -10.19
CA LEU A 128 4.81 15.14 -11.10
C LEU A 128 4.36 13.69 -11.03
N GLN A 129 4.17 13.16 -9.82
CA GLN A 129 3.61 11.82 -9.61
C GLN A 129 2.20 11.69 -10.19
N ARG A 130 1.33 12.69 -9.99
CA ARG A 130 -0.01 12.69 -10.58
C ARG A 130 0.04 12.56 -12.10
N LYS A 131 0.84 13.39 -12.76
CA LYS A 131 1.00 13.37 -14.22
C LYS A 131 1.57 12.03 -14.71
N ALA A 132 2.55 11.48 -14.02
CA ALA A 132 3.14 10.18 -14.38
C ALA A 132 2.12 9.05 -14.19
N ALA A 133 1.34 9.05 -13.10
CA ALA A 133 0.29 8.07 -12.85
C ALA A 133 -0.83 8.14 -13.91
N ASP A 134 -1.29 9.35 -14.24
CA ASP A 134 -2.29 9.58 -15.29
C ASP A 134 -1.80 9.10 -16.66
N ALA A 135 -0.53 9.40 -17.00
CA ALA A 135 0.09 8.96 -18.24
C ALA A 135 0.24 7.43 -18.31
N SER A 136 0.65 6.81 -17.19
CA SER A 136 0.75 5.36 -17.06
C SER A 136 -0.61 4.68 -17.24
N LEU A 137 -1.66 5.19 -16.59
CA LEU A 137 -3.02 4.69 -16.76
C LEU A 137 -3.50 4.82 -18.21
N ALA A 138 -3.28 5.97 -18.85
CA ALA A 138 -3.67 6.21 -20.23
C ALA A 138 -2.93 5.27 -21.22
N ALA A 139 -1.64 5.01 -20.99
CA ALA A 139 -0.86 4.04 -21.76
C ALA A 139 -1.39 2.62 -21.55
N LEU A 140 -1.65 2.25 -20.30
CA LEU A 140 -2.17 0.93 -19.95
C LEU A 140 -3.57 0.68 -20.56
N GLN A 141 -4.46 1.66 -20.55
CA GLN A 141 -5.78 1.56 -21.17
C GLN A 141 -5.71 1.21 -22.67
N LYS A 142 -4.66 1.65 -23.37
CA LYS A 142 -4.43 1.35 -24.79
C LYS A 142 -3.76 0.00 -25.04
N SER A 143 -2.95 -0.47 -24.09
CA SER A 143 -2.06 -1.63 -24.27
C SER A 143 -2.42 -2.86 -23.43
N LYS A 144 -3.43 -2.75 -22.54
CA LYS A 144 -3.85 -3.85 -21.66
C LYS A 144 -4.30 -5.08 -22.46
N PRO A 145 -3.91 -6.30 -22.02
CA PRO A 145 -4.25 -7.52 -22.75
C PRO A 145 -5.64 -8.07 -22.44
N PHE A 146 -6.40 -7.43 -21.56
CA PHE A 146 -7.76 -7.80 -21.14
C PHE A 146 -8.79 -6.74 -21.60
N LYS A 147 -10.07 -7.12 -21.66
CA LYS A 147 -11.15 -6.25 -22.16
C LYS A 147 -11.76 -5.36 -21.08
N GLU A 148 -11.76 -5.79 -19.84
CA GLU A 148 -12.39 -5.15 -18.70
C GLU A 148 -11.86 -3.74 -18.49
N ALA A 149 -12.71 -2.85 -17.95
CA ALA A 149 -12.29 -1.49 -17.59
C ALA A 149 -11.32 -1.50 -16.41
N ILE A 150 -10.34 -0.62 -16.45
CA ILE A 150 -9.49 -0.33 -15.29
C ILE A 150 -10.29 0.56 -14.34
N VAL A 151 -10.41 0.14 -13.07
CA VAL A 151 -11.20 0.82 -12.04
C VAL A 151 -10.37 1.36 -10.88
N THR A 152 -9.05 1.21 -10.96
CA THR A 152 -8.08 1.73 -9.98
C THR A 152 -8.05 3.26 -10.03
N PRO A 153 -8.38 3.96 -8.94
CA PRO A 153 -8.30 5.42 -8.88
C PRO A 153 -6.86 5.91 -8.67
N ILE A 154 -6.66 7.19 -9.07
CA ILE A 154 -5.45 7.97 -8.76
C ILE A 154 -5.92 9.10 -7.85
N GLU A 155 -5.45 9.13 -6.62
CA GLU A 155 -5.91 10.01 -5.56
C GLU A 155 -4.74 10.77 -4.93
N MET A 156 -4.99 11.94 -4.37
CA MET A 156 -3.97 12.66 -3.60
C MET A 156 -3.67 11.89 -2.30
N ALA A 157 -2.38 11.74 -1.98
CA ALA A 157 -1.96 11.11 -0.74
C ALA A 157 -2.43 11.94 0.47
N GLY A 158 -3.08 11.27 1.39
CA GLY A 158 -3.40 11.78 2.72
C GLY A 158 -2.42 11.24 3.77
N PRO A 159 -2.78 11.35 5.06
CA PRO A 159 -1.99 10.75 6.13
C PRO A 159 -1.79 9.25 5.91
N PHE A 160 -0.56 8.80 6.12
CA PHE A 160 -0.19 7.38 6.11
C PHE A 160 0.10 6.93 7.53
N TYR A 161 -0.47 5.81 7.93
CA TYR A 161 -0.30 5.22 9.25
C TYR A 161 0.39 3.87 9.08
N PRO A 162 1.66 3.72 9.50
CA PRO A 162 2.34 2.44 9.48
C PRO A 162 1.53 1.37 10.19
N ALA A 163 1.45 0.20 9.60
CA ALA A 163 0.86 -0.96 10.25
C ALA A 163 1.78 -1.49 11.35
N GLU A 164 1.23 -2.30 12.22
CA GLU A 164 1.92 -2.89 13.36
C GLU A 164 3.15 -3.70 12.90
N ASP A 165 4.18 -3.78 13.75
CA ASP A 165 5.48 -4.37 13.42
C ASP A 165 5.40 -5.80 12.88
N TYR A 166 4.42 -6.59 13.36
CA TYR A 166 4.25 -7.96 12.89
C TYR A 166 3.72 -8.07 11.44
N HIS A 167 3.31 -6.96 10.82
CA HIS A 167 2.94 -6.88 9.41
C HIS A 167 4.11 -6.50 8.51
N GLN A 168 5.13 -5.85 9.06
CA GLN A 168 6.28 -5.38 8.27
C GLN A 168 7.14 -6.55 7.79
N ASN A 169 7.53 -6.52 6.51
CA ASN A 169 8.36 -7.56 5.89
C ASN A 169 7.79 -8.98 6.09
N PHE A 170 6.46 -9.13 6.08
CA PHE A 170 5.80 -10.38 6.42
C PHE A 170 6.25 -11.57 5.56
N TYR A 171 6.54 -11.33 4.29
CA TYR A 171 7.02 -12.35 3.37
C TYR A 171 8.41 -12.92 3.75
N ARG A 172 9.25 -12.13 4.47
CA ARG A 172 10.56 -12.55 5.01
C ARG A 172 10.44 -13.19 6.39
N THR A 173 9.63 -12.59 7.26
CA THR A 173 9.52 -13.01 8.66
C THR A 173 8.61 -14.24 8.84
N ASN A 174 7.67 -14.44 7.92
CA ASN A 174 6.69 -15.54 7.94
C ASN A 174 6.56 -16.24 6.57
N PRO A 175 7.65 -16.71 5.93
CA PRO A 175 7.64 -17.12 4.52
C PRO A 175 6.66 -18.26 4.21
N VAL A 176 6.53 -19.24 5.10
CA VAL A 176 5.60 -20.35 4.90
C VAL A 176 4.15 -19.90 4.91
N ARG A 177 3.77 -19.08 5.90
CA ARG A 177 2.41 -18.54 6.00
C ARG A 177 2.09 -17.61 4.83
N TYR A 178 3.05 -16.78 4.43
CA TYR A 178 2.93 -15.90 3.27
C TYR A 178 2.67 -16.71 1.98
N GLN A 179 3.48 -17.74 1.70
CA GLN A 179 3.31 -18.56 0.51
C GLN A 179 1.97 -19.31 0.49
N LEU A 180 1.55 -19.85 1.62
CA LEU A 180 0.25 -20.52 1.73
C LEU A 180 -0.91 -19.54 1.46
N TYR A 181 -0.84 -18.34 2.04
CA TYR A 181 -1.84 -17.30 1.83
C TYR A 181 -1.87 -16.84 0.37
N ARG A 182 -0.74 -16.40 -0.20
CA ARG A 182 -0.62 -15.90 -1.57
C ARG A 182 -1.14 -16.93 -2.59
N LYS A 183 -0.73 -18.18 -2.43
CA LYS A 183 -1.15 -19.29 -3.29
C LYS A 183 -2.63 -19.66 -3.09
N GLY A 184 -3.08 -19.73 -1.84
CA GLY A 184 -4.47 -20.04 -1.51
C GLY A 184 -5.45 -18.98 -2.01
N CYS A 185 -5.06 -17.72 -2.03
CA CYS A 185 -5.82 -16.60 -2.61
C CYS A 185 -5.88 -16.61 -4.14
N GLY A 186 -5.08 -17.45 -4.82
CA GLY A 186 -5.06 -17.53 -6.27
C GLY A 186 -4.46 -16.29 -6.95
N ARG A 187 -3.68 -15.47 -6.22
CA ARG A 187 -3.11 -14.22 -6.74
C ARG A 187 -2.31 -14.45 -8.01
N ASP A 188 -1.34 -15.35 -7.96
CA ASP A 188 -0.43 -15.60 -9.09
C ASP A 188 -1.16 -16.15 -10.32
N ALA A 189 -2.16 -17.00 -10.12
CA ALA A 189 -3.00 -17.53 -11.21
C ALA A 189 -3.78 -16.40 -11.90
N ARG A 190 -4.40 -15.51 -11.13
CA ARG A 190 -5.15 -14.37 -11.68
C ARG A 190 -4.25 -13.34 -12.36
N LEU A 191 -3.09 -13.04 -11.78
CA LEU A 191 -2.11 -12.16 -12.41
C LEU A 191 -1.64 -12.73 -13.75
N LYS A 192 -1.35 -14.03 -13.80
CA LYS A 192 -0.97 -14.70 -15.06
C LYS A 192 -2.08 -14.67 -16.11
N GLU A 193 -3.33 -14.83 -15.71
CA GLU A 193 -4.50 -14.69 -16.60
C GLU A 193 -4.57 -13.28 -17.19
N LEU A 194 -4.41 -12.24 -16.37
CA LEU A 194 -4.52 -10.85 -16.80
C LEU A 194 -3.30 -10.39 -17.61
N TRP A 195 -2.10 -10.70 -17.15
CA TRP A 195 -0.86 -10.09 -17.64
C TRP A 195 0.00 -11.04 -18.49
N GLY A 196 -0.34 -12.35 -18.52
CA GLY A 196 0.43 -13.38 -19.25
C GLY A 196 1.87 -13.48 -18.73
N SER A 197 2.85 -13.42 -19.63
CA SER A 197 4.28 -13.46 -19.28
C SER A 197 4.81 -12.21 -18.59
N ARG A 198 4.01 -11.13 -18.50
CA ARG A 198 4.36 -9.88 -17.80
C ARG A 198 3.89 -9.85 -16.35
N ALA A 199 3.15 -10.87 -15.90
CA ALA A 199 2.65 -10.95 -14.54
C ALA A 199 3.77 -10.70 -13.51
N GLY A 200 3.48 -9.93 -12.48
CA GLY A 200 4.38 -9.73 -11.34
C GLY A 200 4.50 -11.00 -10.48
N HIS A 201 5.54 -11.07 -9.70
CA HIS A 201 5.87 -12.20 -8.82
C HIS A 201 5.68 -11.82 -7.36
#